data_520565e488f47b1f00f184cf4096e070
#
_entry.id   520565e488f47b1f00f184cf4096e070
#
_cell.length_a   1.000
_cell.length_b   1.000
_cell.length_c   1.000
_cell.angle_alpha   90.00
_cell.angle_beta   90.00
_cell.angle_gamma   90.00
#
_symmetry.space_group_name_H-M   'P 1'
#
loop_
_entity.id
_entity.type
_entity.pdbx_description
1 polymer ?
#
loop_
_entity_poly.entity_id
_entity_poly.type
_entity_poly.pdbx_seq_one_letter_code
_entity_poly.pdbx_strand_id
1 'polypeptide(L)'
;MINQNERLYYRGTVFEVTYEWEGRIDTHQSILVETHDEGFVFVVVQINEYHAGCVDGYIHLQFEYVKAVTQSFLQQELVRQCYGNILKFQIITEYYSETIKEFLKSQKEWGLWEDPLQPYNPNKTTSPTD
;
A
#
# COMPACT_ATOMS: atom_id res chain seq x y z
N MET A 1 13.34 9.36 -4.17
CA MET A 1 14.19 8.20 -3.85
C MET A 1 13.61 7.43 -2.68
N ILE A 2 13.53 6.12 -2.81
CA ILE A 2 12.95 5.29 -1.77
C ILE A 2 13.98 5.08 -0.66
N ASN A 3 13.57 5.33 0.58
CA ASN A 3 14.41 5.06 1.73
C ASN A 3 14.39 3.55 1.99
N GLN A 4 15.54 2.89 1.82
CA GLN A 4 15.64 1.44 1.98
C GLN A 4 15.39 0.97 3.41
N ASN A 5 15.49 1.89 4.38
CA ASN A 5 15.19 1.59 5.77
C ASN A 5 13.70 1.75 6.10
N GLU A 6 12.93 2.28 5.17
CA GLU A 6 11.50 2.46 5.39
C GLU A 6 10.80 1.11 5.35
N ARG A 7 9.90 0.92 6.30
CA ARG A 7 9.17 -0.33 6.45
C ARG A 7 8.17 -0.53 5.32
N LEU A 8 8.06 -1.78 4.86
CA LEU A 8 7.09 -2.17 3.83
C LEU A 8 5.85 -2.76 4.48
N TYR A 9 4.70 -2.40 3.93
CA TYR A 9 3.40 -2.89 4.40
C TYR A 9 2.73 -3.69 3.29
N TYR A 10 2.08 -4.76 3.70
CA TYR A 10 1.51 -5.77 2.80
C TYR A 10 0.02 -5.93 3.05
N ARG A 11 -0.62 -6.77 2.24
CA ARG A 11 -2.02 -7.14 2.46
C ARG A 11 -2.21 -7.61 3.90
N GLY A 12 -3.35 -7.29 4.47
CA GLY A 12 -3.64 -7.61 5.86
C GLY A 12 -3.23 -6.53 6.85
N THR A 13 -2.49 -5.51 6.41
CA THR A 13 -2.16 -4.38 7.27
C THR A 13 -3.44 -3.63 7.63
N VAL A 14 -3.65 -3.39 8.92
CA VAL A 14 -4.76 -2.62 9.44
C VAL A 14 -4.23 -1.29 9.94
N PHE A 15 -4.90 -0.22 9.54
CA PHE A 15 -4.51 1.12 9.95
C PHE A 15 -5.73 1.94 10.33
N GLU A 16 -5.49 3.02 11.09
CA GLU A 16 -6.53 3.94 11.51
C GLU A 16 -6.22 5.32 10.94
N VAL A 17 -7.22 5.95 10.36
CA VAL A 17 -7.13 7.29 9.80
C VAL A 17 -8.15 8.18 10.45
N THR A 18 -7.71 9.33 10.96
CA THR A 18 -8.59 10.41 11.40
C THR A 18 -8.49 11.51 10.35
N TYR A 19 -9.60 11.92 9.81
CA TYR A 19 -9.61 12.88 8.70
C TYR A 19 -10.75 13.88 8.88
N GLU A 20 -10.65 14.97 8.15
CA GLU A 20 -11.66 16.03 8.15
C GLU A 20 -12.35 16.07 6.79
N TRP A 21 -13.66 16.09 6.84
CA TRP A 21 -14.50 16.19 5.65
C TRP A 21 -15.64 17.16 5.93
N GLU A 22 -15.66 18.26 5.19
CA GLU A 22 -16.71 19.29 5.32
C GLU A 22 -16.92 19.76 6.75
N GLY A 23 -15.82 20.02 7.47
CA GLY A 23 -15.88 20.49 8.85
C GLY A 23 -16.15 19.42 9.88
N ARG A 24 -16.28 18.17 9.46
CA ARG A 24 -16.51 17.02 10.35
C ARG A 24 -15.23 16.21 10.47
N ILE A 25 -14.97 15.76 11.67
CA ILE A 25 -13.81 14.90 11.94
C ILE A 25 -14.32 13.49 12.17
N ASP A 26 -13.74 12.54 11.43
CA ASP A 26 -14.15 11.14 11.50
C ASP A 26 -12.92 10.25 11.57
N THR A 27 -13.10 9.05 12.12
CA THR A 27 -12.01 8.08 12.27
C THR A 27 -12.46 6.75 11.67
N HIS A 28 -11.67 6.22 10.74
CA HIS A 28 -11.93 4.93 10.12
C HIS A 28 -10.77 3.98 10.38
N GLN A 29 -11.11 2.71 10.60
CA GLN A 29 -10.14 1.62 10.60
C GLN A 29 -10.33 0.85 9.31
N SER A 30 -9.23 0.55 8.63
CA SER A 30 -9.26 -0.07 7.32
C SER A 30 -8.17 -1.12 7.20
N ILE A 31 -8.36 -2.04 6.26
CA ILE A 31 -7.42 -3.10 5.95
C ILE A 31 -7.03 -3.01 4.48
N LEU A 32 -5.76 -3.33 4.21
CA LEU A 32 -5.29 -3.44 2.83
C LEU A 32 -5.59 -4.83 2.30
N VAL A 33 -6.38 -4.90 1.25
CA VAL A 33 -6.72 -6.14 0.55
C VAL A 33 -6.04 -6.13 -0.80
N GLU A 34 -5.31 -7.19 -1.12
CA GLU A 34 -4.60 -7.27 -2.39
C GLU A 34 -5.60 -7.36 -3.56
N THR A 35 -5.33 -6.60 -4.60
CA THR A 35 -6.16 -6.63 -5.81
C THR A 35 -5.31 -7.02 -7.01
N HIS A 36 -5.96 -7.58 -8.03
CA HIS A 36 -5.32 -7.92 -9.30
C HIS A 36 -5.65 -6.92 -10.41
N ASP A 37 -6.30 -5.83 -10.07
CA ASP A 37 -6.62 -4.77 -11.03
C ASP A 37 -5.33 -4.12 -11.52
N GLU A 38 -5.28 -3.85 -12.82
CA GLU A 38 -4.09 -3.30 -13.44
C GLU A 38 -3.74 -1.93 -12.87
N GLY A 39 -2.48 -1.79 -12.47
CA GLY A 39 -1.97 -0.52 -11.94
C GLY A 39 -2.19 -0.32 -10.46
N PHE A 40 -2.93 -1.22 -9.81
CA PHE A 40 -3.23 -1.12 -8.38
C PHE A 40 -2.67 -2.31 -7.62
N VAL A 41 -2.31 -2.10 -6.38
CA VAL A 41 -1.81 -3.16 -5.51
C VAL A 41 -2.81 -3.53 -4.43
N PHE A 42 -3.51 -2.53 -3.87
CA PHE A 42 -4.45 -2.77 -2.78
C PHE A 42 -5.76 -2.04 -2.99
N VAL A 43 -6.80 -2.62 -2.38
CA VAL A 43 -8.08 -1.97 -2.15
C VAL A 43 -8.11 -1.64 -0.65
N VAL A 44 -8.57 -0.46 -0.31
CA VAL A 44 -8.75 -0.03 1.09
C VAL A 44 -10.18 -0.34 1.50
N VAL A 45 -10.34 -1.23 2.46
CA VAL A 45 -11.67 -1.68 2.91
C VAL A 45 -11.83 -1.32 4.38
N GLN A 46 -12.91 -0.62 4.71
CA GLN A 46 -13.23 -0.30 6.11
C GLN A 46 -13.64 -1.55 6.87
N ILE A 47 -13.19 -1.65 8.11
CA ILE A 47 -13.45 -2.82 8.94
C ILE A 47 -14.18 -2.51 10.24
N ASN A 48 -14.46 -1.23 10.51
CA ASN A 48 -15.12 -0.88 11.76
C ASN A 48 -16.58 -0.52 11.58
N GLU A 49 -17.42 -1.08 12.46
CA GLU A 49 -18.81 -0.73 12.66
C GLU A 49 -19.65 -0.63 11.39
N TYR A 50 -20.30 0.51 11.25
CA TYR A 50 -21.35 0.74 10.25
C TYR A 50 -20.87 0.60 8.81
N HIS A 51 -19.61 0.96 8.56
CA HIS A 51 -19.05 0.95 7.21
C HIS A 51 -18.18 -0.28 6.92
N ALA A 52 -18.21 -1.29 7.80
CA ALA A 52 -17.41 -2.50 7.59
C ALA A 52 -17.74 -3.13 6.23
N GLY A 53 -16.70 -3.38 5.45
CA GLY A 53 -16.82 -3.93 4.11
C GLY A 53 -16.92 -2.91 2.99
N CYS A 54 -17.05 -1.63 3.32
CA CYS A 54 -17.08 -0.58 2.29
C CYS A 54 -15.69 -0.31 1.75
N VAL A 55 -15.59 -0.16 0.43
CA VAL A 55 -14.33 0.19 -0.23
C VAL A 55 -14.16 1.70 -0.19
N ASP A 56 -13.03 2.17 0.36
CA ASP A 56 -12.71 3.60 0.39
C ASP A 56 -11.95 4.04 -0.85
N GLY A 57 -11.18 3.17 -1.44
CA GLY A 57 -10.41 3.51 -2.62
C GLY A 57 -9.37 2.46 -2.94
N TYR A 58 -8.50 2.80 -3.88
CA TYR A 58 -7.49 1.90 -4.40
C TYR A 58 -6.12 2.55 -4.25
N ILE A 59 -5.11 1.71 -4.00
CA ILE A 59 -3.73 2.14 -3.87
C ILE A 59 -2.95 1.69 -5.10
N HIS A 60 -2.30 2.63 -5.77
CA HIS A 60 -1.50 2.34 -6.95
C HIS A 60 -0.27 1.52 -6.61
N LEU A 61 0.26 0.81 -7.60
CA LEU A 61 1.51 0.08 -7.46
C LEU A 61 2.65 1.06 -7.20
N GLN A 62 3.44 0.79 -6.17
CA GLN A 62 4.65 1.54 -5.88
C GLN A 62 5.87 0.85 -6.49
N PHE A 63 5.89 -0.48 -6.46
CA PHE A 63 7.01 -1.29 -6.90
C PHE A 63 6.63 -2.20 -8.06
N GLU A 64 7.61 -2.52 -8.90
CA GLU A 64 7.40 -3.38 -10.08
C GLU A 64 7.16 -4.84 -9.69
N TYR A 65 7.93 -5.36 -8.77
CA TYR A 65 7.97 -6.78 -8.45
C TYR A 65 7.38 -7.16 -7.11
N VAL A 66 7.11 -6.19 -6.26
CA VAL A 66 6.69 -6.44 -4.88
C VAL A 66 5.33 -5.81 -4.64
N LYS A 67 4.40 -6.59 -4.12
CA LYS A 67 3.07 -6.09 -3.77
C LYS A 67 3.06 -5.56 -2.35
N ALA A 68 3.70 -4.41 -2.19
CA ALA A 68 3.88 -3.73 -0.92
C ALA A 68 3.92 -2.23 -1.14
N VAL A 69 3.80 -1.48 -0.06
CA VAL A 69 3.94 -0.02 -0.09
C VAL A 69 4.70 0.44 1.16
N THR A 70 5.41 1.55 1.03
CA THR A 70 5.99 2.23 2.19
C THR A 70 4.90 3.04 2.88
N GLN A 71 5.12 3.41 4.14
CA GLN A 71 4.14 4.21 4.87
C GLN A 71 3.92 5.57 4.21
N SER A 72 4.97 6.22 3.77
CA SER A 72 4.85 7.52 3.12
C SER A 72 4.03 7.45 1.84
N PHE A 73 4.26 6.42 1.02
CA PHE A 73 3.49 6.21 -0.20
C PHE A 73 2.02 5.94 0.11
N LEU A 74 1.77 5.07 1.11
CA LEU A 74 0.41 4.75 1.53
C LEU A 74 -0.33 6.01 1.97
N GLN A 75 0.30 6.85 2.80
CA GLN A 75 -0.33 8.08 3.27
C GLN A 75 -0.64 9.04 2.12
N GLN A 76 0.27 9.18 1.17
CA GLN A 76 0.03 10.02 0.01
C GLN A 76 -1.16 9.53 -0.82
N GLU A 77 -1.24 8.21 -1.02
CA GLU A 77 -2.33 7.63 -1.77
C GLU A 77 -3.67 7.78 -1.04
N LEU A 78 -3.66 7.63 0.28
CA LEU A 78 -4.88 7.82 1.07
C LEU A 78 -5.38 9.25 0.97
N VAL A 79 -4.50 10.23 0.96
CA VAL A 79 -4.87 11.63 0.76
C VAL A 79 -5.47 11.84 -0.63
N ARG A 80 -4.86 11.29 -1.65
CA ARG A 80 -5.29 11.49 -3.04
C ARG A 80 -6.55 10.71 -3.40
N GLN A 81 -6.67 9.49 -2.91
CA GLN A 81 -7.68 8.55 -3.41
C GLN A 81 -8.84 8.33 -2.46
N CYS A 82 -8.68 8.62 -1.17
CA CYS A 82 -9.66 8.20 -0.18
C CYS A 82 -10.19 9.33 0.69
N TYR A 83 -9.31 10.04 1.38
CA TYR A 83 -9.75 10.88 2.50
C TYR A 83 -9.52 12.38 2.34
N GLY A 84 -8.61 12.79 1.49
CA GLY A 84 -8.29 14.22 1.31
C GLY A 84 -7.43 14.76 2.44
N ASN A 85 -8.03 15.25 3.52
CA ASN A 85 -7.29 15.89 4.61
C ASN A 85 -7.16 14.95 5.81
N ILE A 86 -5.99 14.32 5.93
CA ILE A 86 -5.70 13.40 7.02
C ILE A 86 -5.06 14.16 8.19
N LEU A 87 -5.68 14.05 9.35
CA LEU A 87 -5.21 14.68 10.59
C LEU A 87 -4.31 13.74 11.39
N LYS A 88 -4.56 12.44 11.33
CA LYS A 88 -3.81 11.44 12.08
C LYS A 88 -3.83 10.11 11.33
N PHE A 89 -2.70 9.43 11.34
CA PHE A 89 -2.54 8.12 10.74
C PHE A 89 -1.78 7.20 11.70
N GLN A 90 -2.24 5.96 11.84
CA GLN A 90 -1.60 5.00 12.73
C GLN A 90 -1.75 3.59 12.18
N ILE A 91 -0.65 2.85 12.14
CA ILE A 91 -0.68 1.42 11.83
C ILE A 91 -1.12 0.68 13.09
N ILE A 92 -2.16 -0.13 12.98
CA ILE A 92 -2.70 -0.91 14.08
C ILE A 92 -2.06 -2.30 14.10
N THR A 93 -2.10 -2.99 12.96
CA THR A 93 -1.59 -4.35 12.84
C THR A 93 -0.97 -4.52 11.47
N GLU A 94 0.17 -5.19 11.42
CA GLU A 94 0.77 -5.54 10.14
C GLU A 94 1.03 -7.04 10.11
N TYR A 95 0.73 -7.65 8.96
CA TYR A 95 0.95 -9.07 8.77
C TYR A 95 2.04 -9.28 7.74
N TYR A 96 2.88 -10.27 7.98
CA TYR A 96 3.86 -10.76 7.02
C TYR A 96 5.00 -9.80 6.68
N SER A 97 5.03 -8.57 7.22
CA SER A 97 6.02 -7.60 6.79
C SER A 97 7.45 -8.09 6.99
N GLU A 98 7.77 -8.67 8.13
CA GLU A 98 9.12 -9.20 8.39
C GLU A 98 9.39 -10.44 7.55
N THR A 99 8.45 -11.38 7.50
CA THR A 99 8.60 -12.62 6.72
C THR A 99 8.81 -12.33 5.24
N ILE A 100 8.03 -11.42 4.70
CA ILE A 100 8.15 -11.08 3.28
C ILE A 100 9.44 -10.31 3.02
N LYS A 101 9.85 -9.46 3.95
CA LYS A 101 11.11 -8.74 3.86
C LYS A 101 12.29 -9.71 3.80
N GLU A 102 12.28 -10.74 4.62
CA GLU A 102 13.30 -11.78 4.59
C GLU A 102 13.26 -12.57 3.29
N PHE A 103 12.06 -12.88 2.80
CA PHE A 103 11.89 -13.55 1.52
C PHE A 103 12.50 -12.73 0.39
N LEU A 104 12.22 -11.44 0.35
CA LEU A 104 12.74 -10.55 -0.68
C LEU A 104 14.26 -10.46 -0.63
N LYS A 105 14.82 -10.41 0.56
CA LYS A 105 16.26 -10.40 0.74
C LYS A 105 16.87 -11.68 0.19
N SER A 106 16.26 -12.80 0.46
CA SER A 106 16.66 -14.11 -0.06
C SER A 106 16.62 -14.14 -1.58
N GLN A 107 15.55 -13.63 -2.19
CA GLN A 107 15.43 -13.57 -3.64
C GLN A 107 16.54 -12.74 -4.26
N LYS A 108 16.88 -11.63 -3.64
CA LYS A 108 17.96 -10.77 -4.10
C LYS A 108 19.32 -11.48 -4.01
N GLU A 109 19.57 -12.17 -2.91
CA GLU A 109 20.81 -12.91 -2.71
C GLU A 109 21.00 -14.02 -3.73
N TRP A 110 19.88 -14.61 -4.19
CA TRP A 110 19.91 -15.66 -5.21
C TRP A 110 19.93 -15.10 -6.64
N GLY A 111 19.92 -13.77 -6.78
CA GLY A 111 19.98 -13.14 -8.09
C GLY A 111 18.75 -13.29 -8.94
N LEU A 112 17.61 -13.61 -8.33
CA LEU A 112 16.36 -13.80 -9.04
C LEU A 112 15.78 -12.48 -9.55
N TRP A 113 16.05 -11.39 -8.82
CA TRP A 113 15.68 -10.05 -9.24
C TRP A 113 16.88 -9.13 -9.13
N GLU A 114 17.01 -8.25 -10.10
CA GLU A 114 18.05 -7.23 -10.07
C GLU A 114 17.84 -6.29 -8.89
N ASP A 115 16.60 -5.83 -8.70
CA ASP A 115 16.22 -4.98 -7.59
C ASP A 115 14.73 -5.21 -7.29
N PRO A 116 14.41 -5.92 -6.18
CA PRO A 116 13.02 -6.21 -5.85
C PRO A 116 12.21 -4.95 -5.51
N LEU A 117 12.88 -3.85 -5.16
CA LEU A 117 12.22 -2.59 -4.84
C LEU A 117 12.28 -1.60 -6.01
N GLN A 118 12.42 -2.09 -7.22
CA GLN A 118 12.38 -1.24 -8.40
C GLN A 118 11.03 -0.54 -8.49
N PRO A 119 11.01 0.80 -8.66
CA PRO A 119 9.76 1.53 -8.76
C PRO A 119 8.90 1.09 -9.94
N TYR A 120 7.60 1.06 -9.74
CA TYR A 120 6.66 0.77 -10.81
C TYR A 120 6.64 1.91 -11.82
N ASN A 121 6.73 1.57 -13.10
CA ASN A 121 6.65 2.54 -14.18
C ASN A 121 5.40 2.27 -15.03
N PRO A 122 4.35 3.09 -14.89
CA PRO A 122 3.12 2.89 -15.65
C PRO A 122 3.30 3.11 -17.14
N ASN A 123 4.38 3.79 -17.55
CA ASN A 123 4.67 4.07 -18.95
C ASN A 123 5.58 3.03 -19.60
N LYS A 124 5.99 2.03 -18.82
CA LYS A 124 6.85 0.97 -19.31
C LYS A 124 6.09 0.10 -20.29
N THR A 125 6.59 -0.01 -21.51
CA THR A 125 6.01 -0.92 -22.47
C THR A 125 6.51 -2.33 -22.17
N THR A 126 5.58 -3.27 -22.17
CA THR A 126 5.90 -4.68 -21.93
C THR A 126 5.65 -5.49 -23.19
N SER A 127 5.82 -4.87 -24.31
CA SER A 127 5.57 -5.54 -25.59
C SER A 127 6.52 -6.72 -25.76
N PRO A 128 5.99 -7.89 -26.05
CA PRO A 128 6.82 -9.07 -26.26
C PRO A 128 7.65 -9.03 -27.54
N THR A 129 7.35 -8.07 -28.40
CA THR A 129 8.12 -7.91 -29.64
C THR A 129 9.37 -7.08 -29.44
N ASP A 130 9.50 -6.55 -28.30
CA ASP A 130 10.67 -5.75 -27.95
C ASP A 130 11.89 -6.61 -27.76
#